data_1aab7b1a0395e60358c5196a190b9d5b
#
_entry.id   1aab7b1a0395e60358c5196a190b9d5b
#
_cell.length_a   1.000
_cell.length_b   1.000
_cell.length_c   1.000
_cell.angle_alpha   90.00
_cell.angle_beta   90.00
_cell.angle_gamma   90.00
#
_symmetry.space_group_name_H-M   'P 1'
#
loop_
_entity.id
_entity.type
_entity.pdbx_description
1 polymer ?
#
loop_
_entity_poly.entity_id
_entity_poly.type
_entity_poly.pdbx_seq_one_letter_code
_entity_poly.pdbx_strand_id
1 'polypeptide(L)'
;MVGDSKIKNAARIFAVAFSFFLYAAAFEPWGVAEFAYVFAIPAILAARSIFSGIPAPRSPERIILRRKRPGATFNGGEIQSDADSAEGADNGREEDCGASNLKNAKKYAKVWLTSTFAFSYIAWIAMLIWLRHVYPPAGWIIVAVLPLIVSGIFIWPWFALLPKLLPDLCDDPAKRLFRYCGIAGGWVCLEWLRAHLFSGFPWLLLAHSQWLRPAAVQTAEFGGVWIVSFGVIFFNLAAAEYIWRIYARQRFKILDKFSTPPPFGRFCPEIYLAIALVMSGLFIYAGNLPVRANEIAAFRAGMVQTDFAGILKWDDSLAEQNMKVISTLTRGLEDARADVALWPEAATPPRWPVIGCEPMKKWVENLSKTLNMPILMGNMAYFHDSKTAQNGAFFVSPKTGLSDNFYGKRKLVPFGEYTPKWASFIGKVVPAGDMERGTRVSSISRISILYFML
;
A
#
# COMPACT_ATOMS: atom_id res chain seq x y z
N MET A 1 18.53 1.21 -37.01
CA MET A 1 17.15 0.89 -36.50
C MET A 1 17.11 -0.20 -35.41
N VAL A 2 17.84 -1.31 -35.49
CA VAL A 2 17.82 -2.40 -34.47
C VAL A 2 18.44 -1.94 -33.14
N GLY A 3 19.47 -1.12 -33.15
CA GLY A 3 20.11 -0.59 -31.94
C GLY A 3 19.20 0.34 -31.12
N ASP A 4 18.46 1.21 -31.79
CA ASP A 4 17.54 2.21 -31.15
C ASP A 4 16.37 1.52 -30.43
N SER A 5 15.86 0.41 -30.95
CA SER A 5 14.81 -0.39 -30.29
C SER A 5 15.29 -1.08 -29.02
N LYS A 6 16.53 -1.59 -28.99
CA LYS A 6 17.12 -2.23 -27.80
C LYS A 6 17.35 -1.21 -26.68
N ILE A 7 17.89 -0.05 -27.02
CA ILE A 7 18.14 1.04 -26.06
C ILE A 7 16.82 1.54 -25.44
N LYS A 8 15.77 1.75 -26.25
CA LYS A 8 14.45 2.16 -25.75
C LYS A 8 13.84 1.13 -24.81
N ASN A 9 14.00 -0.16 -25.08
CA ASN A 9 13.53 -1.21 -24.18
C ASN A 9 14.32 -1.26 -22.87
N ALA A 10 15.63 -1.13 -22.93
CA ALA A 10 16.47 -1.08 -21.73
C ALA A 10 16.07 0.11 -20.84
N ALA A 11 15.84 1.30 -21.41
CA ALA A 11 15.39 2.46 -20.68
C ALA A 11 14.02 2.26 -20.01
N ARG A 12 13.09 1.57 -20.68
CA ARG A 12 11.76 1.24 -20.09
C ARG A 12 11.88 0.24 -18.95
N ILE A 13 12.69 -0.80 -19.11
CA ILE A 13 12.94 -1.78 -18.04
C ILE A 13 13.59 -1.09 -16.85
N PHE A 14 14.57 -0.21 -17.08
CA PHE A 14 15.21 0.57 -16.03
C PHE A 14 14.19 1.48 -15.30
N ALA A 15 13.31 2.16 -16.03
CA ALA A 15 12.27 2.99 -15.44
C ALA A 15 11.31 2.20 -14.55
N VAL A 16 10.94 0.97 -14.94
CA VAL A 16 10.12 0.07 -14.12
C VAL A 16 10.90 -0.39 -12.90
N ALA A 17 12.15 -0.82 -13.06
CA ALA A 17 13.00 -1.23 -11.94
C ALA A 17 13.18 -0.10 -10.93
N PHE A 18 13.44 1.11 -11.41
CA PHE A 18 13.59 2.30 -10.57
C PHE A 18 12.29 2.66 -9.84
N SER A 19 11.15 2.51 -10.49
CA SER A 19 9.84 2.68 -9.84
C SER A 19 9.68 1.74 -8.64
N PHE A 20 9.96 0.46 -8.80
CA PHE A 20 9.81 -0.50 -7.71
C PHE A 20 10.91 -0.38 -6.63
N PHE A 21 12.08 0.11 -7.00
CA PHE A 21 13.10 0.52 -6.03
C PHE A 21 12.58 1.66 -5.14
N LEU A 22 12.05 2.74 -5.72
CA LEU A 22 11.47 3.86 -4.98
C LEU A 22 10.28 3.40 -4.12
N TYR A 23 9.44 2.49 -4.66
CA TYR A 23 8.32 1.92 -3.92
C TYR A 23 8.80 1.19 -2.65
N ALA A 24 9.77 0.30 -2.78
CA ALA A 24 10.31 -0.42 -1.63
C ALA A 24 10.98 0.53 -0.63
N ALA A 25 11.76 1.50 -1.12
CA ALA A 25 12.49 2.46 -0.29
C ALA A 25 11.58 3.45 0.46
N ALA A 26 10.30 3.57 0.06
CA ALA A 26 9.32 4.35 0.80
C ALA A 26 8.89 3.70 2.13
N PHE A 27 9.18 2.41 2.32
CA PHE A 27 8.85 1.64 3.52
C PHE A 27 10.11 1.30 4.32
N GLU A 28 9.91 0.90 5.58
CA GLU A 28 10.99 0.39 6.43
C GLU A 28 11.68 -0.85 5.79
N PRO A 29 12.99 -1.01 5.94
CA PRO A 29 13.88 -0.27 6.85
C PRO A 29 14.43 1.06 6.29
N TRP A 30 14.14 1.42 5.04
CA TRP A 30 14.65 2.67 4.45
C TRP A 30 13.82 3.88 4.84
N GLY A 31 12.50 3.78 4.87
CA GLY A 31 11.57 4.75 5.43
C GLY A 31 11.57 6.14 4.75
N VAL A 32 11.97 6.24 3.47
CA VAL A 32 11.96 7.52 2.73
C VAL A 32 10.56 7.78 2.19
N ALA A 33 9.69 8.29 3.06
CA ALA A 33 8.25 8.49 2.80
C ALA A 33 7.95 9.30 1.53
N GLU A 34 8.81 10.24 1.15
CA GLU A 34 8.69 11.09 -0.03
C GLU A 34 8.75 10.30 -1.33
N PHE A 35 9.45 9.16 -1.34
CA PHE A 35 9.50 8.30 -2.51
C PHE A 35 8.13 7.72 -2.89
N ALA A 36 7.23 7.60 -1.93
CA ALA A 36 5.85 7.19 -2.22
C ALA A 36 5.12 8.14 -3.19
N TYR A 37 5.46 9.43 -3.17
CA TYR A 37 4.85 10.42 -4.07
C TYR A 37 5.43 10.43 -5.49
N VAL A 38 6.55 9.73 -5.72
CA VAL A 38 7.22 9.76 -7.02
C VAL A 38 7.50 8.38 -7.61
N PHE A 39 7.26 7.31 -6.86
CA PHE A 39 7.66 5.95 -7.25
C PHE A 39 7.04 5.49 -8.57
N ALA A 40 5.78 5.81 -8.84
CA ALA A 40 5.09 5.34 -10.03
C ALA A 40 5.38 6.20 -11.28
N ILE A 41 5.94 7.41 -11.10
CA ILE A 41 6.20 8.34 -12.20
C ILE A 41 7.05 7.71 -13.32
N PRO A 42 8.22 7.08 -13.05
CA PRO A 42 9.03 6.49 -14.10
C PRO A 42 8.29 5.39 -14.88
N ALA A 43 7.54 4.52 -14.17
CA ALA A 43 6.74 3.49 -14.81
C ALA A 43 5.59 4.06 -15.65
N ILE A 44 4.89 5.09 -15.18
CA ILE A 44 3.81 5.76 -15.92
C ILE A 44 4.36 6.39 -17.22
N LEU A 45 5.50 7.07 -17.14
CA LEU A 45 6.15 7.65 -18.33
C LEU A 45 6.62 6.57 -19.31
N ALA A 46 7.15 5.45 -18.80
CA ALA A 46 7.51 4.30 -19.62
C ALA A 46 6.28 3.69 -20.31
N ALA A 47 5.17 3.51 -19.59
CA ALA A 47 3.91 3.02 -20.14
C ALA A 47 3.40 3.91 -21.29
N ARG A 48 3.41 5.22 -21.11
CA ARG A 48 3.04 6.18 -22.16
C ARG A 48 3.93 6.07 -23.40
N SER A 49 5.23 5.88 -23.20
CA SER A 49 6.20 5.77 -24.32
C SER A 49 5.99 4.53 -25.19
N ILE A 50 5.32 3.49 -24.68
CA ILE A 50 5.03 2.26 -25.43
C ILE A 50 3.94 2.55 -26.50
N PHE A 51 2.92 3.31 -26.14
CA PHE A 51 1.73 3.53 -26.97
C PHE A 51 1.76 4.84 -27.77
N SER A 52 2.60 5.81 -27.40
CA SER A 52 2.76 7.07 -28.14
C SER A 52 3.43 6.90 -29.52
N GLY A 53 4.00 5.71 -29.80
CA GLY A 53 4.53 5.36 -31.13
C GLY A 53 3.52 4.73 -32.07
N ILE A 54 2.28 4.46 -31.63
CA ILE A 54 1.19 3.99 -32.48
C ILE A 54 0.53 5.24 -33.05
N PRO A 55 0.53 5.45 -34.40
CA PRO A 55 -0.21 6.55 -34.98
C PRO A 55 -1.67 6.42 -34.55
N ALA A 56 -2.24 7.49 -33.99
CA ALA A 56 -3.69 7.53 -33.77
C ALA A 56 -4.39 7.18 -35.06
N PRO A 57 -5.48 6.36 -35.04
CA PRO A 57 -6.24 6.11 -36.27
C PRO A 57 -6.58 7.46 -36.89
N ARG A 58 -6.23 7.64 -38.16
CA ARG A 58 -6.48 8.89 -38.89
C ARG A 58 -7.94 9.22 -38.72
N SER A 59 -8.25 10.38 -38.14
CA SER A 59 -9.63 10.80 -37.99
C SER A 59 -10.29 10.84 -39.39
N PRO A 60 -11.56 10.45 -39.52
CA PRO A 60 -12.27 10.45 -40.78
C PRO A 60 -12.16 11.80 -41.53
N GLU A 61 -12.00 12.89 -40.79
CA GLU A 61 -11.83 14.24 -41.34
C GLU A 61 -10.53 14.44 -42.17
N ARG A 62 -9.45 13.75 -41.86
CA ARG A 62 -8.23 13.83 -42.67
C ARG A 62 -8.32 13.09 -44.00
N ILE A 63 -9.19 12.08 -44.10
CA ILE A 63 -9.49 11.38 -45.35
C ILE A 63 -10.31 12.31 -46.29
N ILE A 64 -11.20 13.12 -45.72
CA ILE A 64 -12.03 14.04 -46.48
C ILE A 64 -11.25 15.24 -47.01
N LEU A 65 -10.28 15.77 -46.24
CA LEU A 65 -9.45 16.90 -46.66
C LEU A 65 -8.45 16.56 -47.78
N ARG A 66 -8.06 15.30 -47.92
CA ARG A 66 -7.21 14.84 -49.04
C ARG A 66 -7.99 14.69 -50.35
N ARG A 67 -9.34 14.56 -50.28
CA ARG A 67 -10.22 14.49 -51.46
C ARG A 67 -10.66 15.86 -52.02
N LYS A 68 -10.45 16.96 -51.30
CA LYS A 68 -10.76 18.33 -51.76
C LYS A 68 -9.47 19.11 -51.99
N ARG A 69 -8.74 18.82 -53.10
CA ARG A 69 -7.93 19.82 -53.77
C ARG A 69 -8.79 20.46 -54.84
N PRO A 70 -9.14 21.71 -54.72
CA PRO A 70 -9.77 22.44 -55.80
C PRO A 70 -8.69 22.84 -56.84
N GLY A 71 -8.90 22.48 -58.07
CA GLY A 71 -8.11 23.02 -59.18
C GLY A 71 -7.42 22.01 -60.04
N ALA A 72 -8.16 21.17 -60.76
CA ALA A 72 -7.72 20.61 -62.03
C ALA A 72 -8.88 20.76 -63.00
N THR A 73 -8.83 21.76 -63.86
CA THR A 73 -9.69 21.92 -65.02
C THR A 73 -9.47 20.76 -65.98
N PHE A 74 -10.55 20.13 -66.35
CA PHE A 74 -10.61 19.10 -67.38
C PHE A 74 -10.18 19.68 -68.74
N ASN A 75 -9.17 19.14 -69.34
CA ASN A 75 -9.00 19.10 -70.79
C ASN A 75 -8.69 17.65 -71.20
N GLY A 76 -9.50 17.14 -72.07
CA GLY A 76 -9.54 15.77 -72.53
C GLY A 76 -8.23 15.31 -73.22
N GLY A 77 -7.81 14.15 -72.84
CA GLY A 77 -6.72 13.39 -73.43
C GLY A 77 -6.58 12.07 -72.71
N GLU A 78 -6.88 10.98 -73.40
CA GLU A 78 -6.71 9.60 -72.94
C GLU A 78 -5.27 9.38 -72.47
N ILE A 79 -5.11 8.98 -71.21
CA ILE A 79 -3.90 8.32 -70.71
C ILE A 79 -4.33 7.05 -69.99
N GLN A 80 -4.11 5.94 -70.71
CA GLN A 80 -4.24 4.59 -70.22
C GLN A 80 -3.16 4.26 -69.18
N SER A 81 -3.58 3.60 -68.07
CA SER A 81 -2.93 2.54 -67.36
C SER A 81 -1.48 2.68 -66.84
N ASP A 82 -1.27 3.52 -65.82
CA ASP A 82 -0.17 3.33 -64.87
C ASP A 82 -0.60 3.49 -63.39
N ALA A 83 -1.90 3.58 -63.15
CA ALA A 83 -2.46 3.78 -61.80
C ALA A 83 -2.56 2.47 -60.98
N ASP A 84 -2.77 1.33 -61.65
CA ASP A 84 -3.03 0.05 -60.96
C ASP A 84 -1.77 -0.60 -60.37
N SER A 85 -0.59 -0.29 -60.91
CA SER A 85 0.67 -0.82 -60.36
C SER A 85 1.19 -0.03 -59.15
N ALA A 86 0.79 1.24 -59.01
CA ALA A 86 1.19 2.06 -57.87
C ALA A 86 0.28 1.85 -56.63
N GLU A 87 -1.03 1.55 -56.83
CA GLU A 87 -1.94 1.24 -55.73
C GLU A 87 -1.65 -0.14 -55.10
N GLY A 88 -1.25 -1.14 -55.88
CA GLY A 88 -0.89 -2.47 -55.34
C GLY A 88 0.42 -2.46 -54.53
N ALA A 89 1.39 -1.61 -54.88
CA ALA A 89 2.67 -1.50 -54.15
C ALA A 89 2.54 -0.66 -52.87
N ASP A 90 1.58 0.29 -52.82
CA ASP A 90 1.35 1.10 -51.61
C ASP A 90 0.51 0.33 -50.56
N ASN A 91 -0.48 -0.45 -50.99
CA ASN A 91 -1.25 -1.33 -50.12
C ASN A 91 -0.39 -2.47 -49.47
N GLY A 92 0.51 -3.07 -50.23
CA GLY A 92 1.42 -4.07 -49.68
C GLY A 92 2.43 -3.49 -48.66
N ARG A 93 2.86 -2.24 -48.82
CA ARG A 93 3.73 -1.55 -47.88
C ARG A 93 2.97 -1.09 -46.61
N GLU A 94 1.71 -0.71 -46.72
CA GLU A 94 0.87 -0.35 -45.57
C GLU A 94 0.52 -1.60 -44.73
N GLU A 95 0.24 -2.75 -45.35
CA GLU A 95 -0.01 -4.02 -44.66
C GLU A 95 1.23 -4.56 -43.94
N ASP A 96 2.40 -4.51 -44.56
CA ASP A 96 3.67 -4.97 -43.96
C ASP A 96 4.12 -4.03 -42.82
N CYS A 97 3.90 -2.73 -42.96
CA CYS A 97 4.12 -1.75 -41.91
C CYS A 97 3.15 -1.95 -40.72
N GLY A 98 1.88 -2.28 -41.00
CA GLY A 98 0.88 -2.63 -39.98
C GLY A 98 1.21 -3.89 -39.20
N ALA A 99 1.61 -4.95 -39.91
CA ALA A 99 2.00 -6.22 -39.30
C ALA A 99 3.29 -6.11 -38.45
N SER A 100 4.27 -5.33 -38.92
CA SER A 100 5.50 -5.03 -38.17
C SER A 100 5.21 -4.22 -36.90
N ASN A 101 4.35 -3.21 -36.98
CA ASN A 101 3.95 -2.41 -35.83
C ASN A 101 3.19 -3.23 -34.79
N LEU A 102 2.34 -4.17 -35.21
CA LEU A 102 1.60 -5.06 -34.33
C LEU A 102 2.52 -6.05 -33.60
N LYS A 103 3.51 -6.63 -34.31
CA LYS A 103 4.53 -7.51 -33.73
C LYS A 103 5.36 -6.76 -32.67
N ASN A 104 5.76 -5.53 -32.98
CA ASN A 104 6.50 -4.70 -32.04
C ASN A 104 5.65 -4.34 -30.80
N ALA A 105 4.37 -3.98 -30.98
CA ALA A 105 3.46 -3.71 -29.87
C ALA A 105 3.29 -4.91 -28.95
N LYS A 106 3.11 -6.12 -29.50
CA LYS A 106 3.04 -7.37 -28.71
C LYS A 106 4.34 -7.64 -27.96
N LYS A 107 5.49 -7.43 -28.58
CA LYS A 107 6.80 -7.58 -27.91
C LYS A 107 6.96 -6.60 -26.76
N TYR A 108 6.58 -5.33 -26.95
CA TYR A 108 6.66 -4.32 -25.89
C TYR A 108 5.70 -4.61 -24.73
N ALA A 109 4.48 -5.05 -25.06
CA ALA A 109 3.52 -5.48 -24.05
C ALA A 109 4.04 -6.64 -23.21
N LYS A 110 4.68 -7.64 -23.84
CA LYS A 110 5.30 -8.76 -23.13
C LYS A 110 6.42 -8.28 -22.19
N VAL A 111 7.33 -7.44 -22.67
CA VAL A 111 8.42 -6.88 -21.84
C VAL A 111 7.85 -6.07 -20.68
N TRP A 112 6.82 -5.27 -20.92
CA TRP A 112 6.14 -4.50 -19.87
C TRP A 112 5.55 -5.42 -18.79
N LEU A 113 4.76 -6.40 -19.19
CA LEU A 113 4.10 -7.33 -18.26
C LEU A 113 5.10 -8.14 -17.44
N THR A 114 6.16 -8.64 -18.07
CA THR A 114 7.17 -9.43 -17.36
C THR A 114 8.03 -8.59 -16.43
N SER A 115 8.45 -7.39 -16.87
CA SER A 115 9.27 -6.50 -16.02
C SER A 115 8.50 -5.95 -14.83
N THR A 116 7.26 -5.51 -15.02
CA THR A 116 6.42 -5.03 -13.91
C THR A 116 6.13 -6.12 -12.89
N PHE A 117 5.89 -7.35 -13.33
CA PHE A 117 5.74 -8.49 -12.42
C PHE A 117 7.02 -8.79 -11.65
N ALA A 118 8.14 -8.96 -12.35
CA ALA A 118 9.40 -9.35 -11.74
C ALA A 118 9.88 -8.32 -10.71
N PHE A 119 9.87 -7.03 -11.06
CA PHE A 119 10.33 -5.99 -10.14
C PHE A 119 9.36 -5.73 -8.99
N SER A 120 8.03 -5.89 -9.19
CA SER A 120 7.09 -5.85 -8.08
C SER A 120 7.34 -6.98 -7.09
N TYR A 121 7.59 -8.20 -7.58
CA TYR A 121 7.90 -9.36 -6.76
C TYR A 121 9.19 -9.14 -5.95
N ILE A 122 10.27 -8.68 -6.61
CA ILE A 122 11.55 -8.37 -5.94
C ILE A 122 11.36 -7.29 -4.85
N ALA A 123 10.62 -6.22 -5.15
CA ALA A 123 10.33 -5.17 -4.17
C ALA A 123 9.60 -5.70 -2.94
N TRP A 124 8.60 -6.58 -3.14
CA TRP A 124 7.86 -7.20 -2.04
C TRP A 124 8.70 -8.19 -1.24
N ILE A 125 9.62 -8.93 -1.88
CA ILE A 125 10.61 -9.74 -1.14
C ILE A 125 11.46 -8.83 -0.26
N ALA A 126 11.98 -7.73 -0.79
CA ALA A 126 12.83 -6.81 -0.04
C ALA A 126 12.11 -6.22 1.20
N MET A 127 10.84 -5.84 1.06
CA MET A 127 10.03 -5.30 2.16
C MET A 127 9.63 -6.37 3.19
N LEU A 128 9.47 -7.63 2.80
CA LEU A 128 9.01 -8.72 3.68
C LEU A 128 10.13 -9.69 4.11
N ILE A 129 11.39 -9.40 3.79
CA ILE A 129 12.51 -10.31 4.07
C ILE A 129 12.70 -10.58 5.57
N TRP A 130 12.27 -9.68 6.42
CA TRP A 130 12.29 -9.82 7.87
C TRP A 130 11.42 -11.00 8.39
N LEU A 131 10.40 -11.43 7.62
CA LEU A 131 9.55 -12.58 7.96
C LEU A 131 10.32 -13.88 8.08
N ARG A 132 11.52 -13.98 7.48
CA ARG A 132 12.42 -15.14 7.65
C ARG A 132 12.77 -15.42 9.11
N HIS A 133 12.73 -14.39 9.97
CA HIS A 133 13.06 -14.50 11.38
C HIS A 133 11.86 -14.81 12.28
N VAL A 134 10.64 -14.71 11.75
CA VAL A 134 9.42 -14.92 12.55
C VAL A 134 9.22 -16.39 12.88
N TYR A 135 9.54 -17.29 11.95
CA TYR A 135 9.40 -18.74 12.18
C TYR A 135 10.40 -19.54 11.31
N PRO A 136 11.65 -19.75 11.76
CA PRO A 136 12.57 -20.62 11.05
C PRO A 136 12.12 -22.11 11.15
N PRO A 137 12.16 -22.93 10.09
CA PRO A 137 12.62 -22.66 8.71
C PRO A 137 11.53 -22.13 7.76
N ALA A 138 10.25 -22.15 8.17
CA ALA A 138 9.11 -21.80 7.32
C ALA A 138 9.12 -20.33 6.87
N GLY A 139 9.82 -19.45 7.57
CA GLY A 139 9.94 -18.04 7.23
C GLY A 139 10.46 -17.78 5.80
N TRP A 140 11.38 -18.59 5.30
CA TRP A 140 11.86 -18.48 3.92
C TRP A 140 10.79 -18.85 2.88
N ILE A 141 9.93 -19.81 3.20
CA ILE A 141 8.78 -20.16 2.34
C ILE A 141 7.80 -19.00 2.31
N ILE A 142 7.54 -18.38 3.47
CA ILE A 142 6.65 -17.21 3.55
C ILE A 142 7.22 -16.06 2.73
N VAL A 143 8.53 -15.78 2.83
CA VAL A 143 9.21 -14.73 2.05
C VAL A 143 9.17 -15.00 0.54
N ALA A 144 9.13 -16.25 0.10
CA ALA A 144 8.99 -16.59 -1.31
C ALA A 144 7.52 -16.51 -1.79
N VAL A 145 6.59 -17.08 -1.05
CA VAL A 145 5.20 -17.27 -1.50
C VAL A 145 4.34 -16.03 -1.29
N LEU A 146 4.42 -15.37 -0.13
CA LEU A 146 3.57 -14.22 0.17
C LEU A 146 3.81 -13.02 -0.77
N PRO A 147 5.08 -12.61 -1.07
CA PRO A 147 5.34 -11.60 -2.09
C PRO A 147 4.82 -11.98 -3.49
N LEU A 148 4.89 -13.26 -3.85
CA LEU A 148 4.38 -13.74 -5.14
C LEU A 148 2.86 -13.52 -5.25
N ILE A 149 2.11 -13.88 -4.21
CA ILE A 149 0.66 -13.69 -4.14
C ILE A 149 0.32 -12.20 -4.16
N VAL A 150 0.96 -11.41 -3.30
CA VAL A 150 0.67 -9.97 -3.19
C VAL A 150 1.01 -9.25 -4.49
N SER A 151 2.19 -9.49 -5.07
CA SER A 151 2.58 -8.89 -6.34
C SER A 151 1.65 -9.32 -7.47
N GLY A 152 1.38 -10.62 -7.61
CA GLY A 152 0.64 -11.16 -8.75
C GLY A 152 -0.84 -10.78 -8.76
N ILE A 153 -1.48 -10.71 -7.58
CA ILE A 153 -2.93 -10.49 -7.48
C ILE A 153 -3.27 -9.02 -7.25
N PHE A 154 -2.48 -8.27 -6.45
CA PHE A 154 -2.90 -6.95 -5.98
C PHE A 154 -2.06 -5.79 -6.52
N ILE A 155 -0.80 -6.01 -6.93
CA ILE A 155 0.07 -4.93 -7.42
C ILE A 155 0.21 -4.97 -8.93
N TRP A 156 0.63 -6.12 -9.48
CA TRP A 156 0.87 -6.27 -10.90
C TRP A 156 -0.33 -5.95 -11.80
N PRO A 157 -1.61 -6.31 -11.47
CA PRO A 157 -2.75 -6.00 -12.33
C PRO A 157 -2.93 -4.51 -12.59
N TRP A 158 -2.65 -3.67 -11.58
CA TRP A 158 -2.70 -2.22 -11.76
C TRP A 158 -1.69 -1.74 -12.80
N PHE A 159 -0.42 -2.17 -12.68
CA PHE A 159 0.61 -1.84 -13.66
C PHE A 159 0.33 -2.46 -15.03
N ALA A 160 -0.17 -3.67 -15.09
CA ALA A 160 -0.49 -4.37 -16.34
C ALA A 160 -1.57 -3.63 -17.15
N LEU A 161 -2.57 -3.07 -16.46
CA LEU A 161 -3.67 -2.33 -17.09
C LEU A 161 -3.31 -0.87 -17.36
N LEU A 162 -2.35 -0.31 -16.65
CA LEU A 162 -2.00 1.11 -16.70
C LEU A 162 -1.84 1.65 -18.12
N PRO A 163 -1.11 1.01 -19.06
CA PRO A 163 -0.95 1.52 -20.41
C PRO A 163 -2.25 1.68 -21.21
N LYS A 164 -3.27 0.90 -20.88
CA LYS A 164 -4.60 0.95 -21.53
C LYS A 164 -5.52 1.98 -20.87
N LEU A 165 -5.30 2.27 -19.59
CA LEU A 165 -6.15 3.16 -18.80
C LEU A 165 -5.72 4.61 -18.86
N LEU A 166 -4.44 4.88 -19.16
CA LEU A 166 -3.92 6.24 -19.24
C LEU A 166 -4.69 7.05 -20.30
N PRO A 167 -5.11 8.29 -19.98
CA PRO A 167 -5.83 9.14 -20.91
C PRO A 167 -4.95 9.58 -22.08
N ASP A 168 -5.59 9.89 -23.21
CA ASP A 168 -4.91 10.47 -24.37
C ASP A 168 -4.56 11.94 -24.14
N LEU A 169 -3.54 12.43 -24.86
CA LEU A 169 -3.11 13.84 -24.77
C LEU A 169 -4.22 14.81 -25.17
N CYS A 170 -5.11 14.40 -26.07
CA CYS A 170 -6.22 15.21 -26.60
C CYS A 170 -7.51 15.06 -25.79
N ASP A 171 -7.51 14.26 -24.72
CA ASP A 171 -8.71 14.14 -23.88
C ASP A 171 -9.03 15.47 -23.19
N ASP A 172 -10.32 15.75 -23.08
CA ASP A 172 -10.85 16.88 -22.32
C ASP A 172 -10.36 16.84 -20.86
N PRO A 173 -10.04 17.98 -20.23
CA PRO A 173 -9.55 18.04 -18.86
C PRO A 173 -10.43 17.32 -17.84
N ALA A 174 -11.76 17.44 -17.94
CA ALA A 174 -12.69 16.78 -17.03
C ALA A 174 -12.66 15.26 -17.20
N LYS A 175 -12.71 14.77 -18.45
CA LYS A 175 -12.61 13.35 -18.78
C LYS A 175 -11.29 12.74 -18.29
N ARG A 176 -10.22 13.49 -18.45
CA ARG A 176 -8.88 13.10 -18.00
C ARG A 176 -8.78 13.00 -16.48
N LEU A 177 -9.30 14.01 -15.78
CA LEU A 177 -9.38 14.02 -14.32
C LEU A 177 -10.17 12.80 -13.81
N PHE A 178 -11.32 12.52 -14.43
CA PHE A 178 -12.16 11.37 -14.07
C PHE A 178 -11.42 10.04 -14.26
N ARG A 179 -10.67 9.90 -15.36
CA ARG A 179 -9.84 8.70 -15.60
C ARG A 179 -8.75 8.55 -14.55
N TYR A 180 -8.07 9.62 -14.16
CA TYR A 180 -7.03 9.55 -13.11
C TYR A 180 -7.61 9.23 -11.75
N CYS A 181 -8.77 9.77 -11.41
CA CYS A 181 -9.50 9.37 -10.20
C CYS A 181 -9.85 7.88 -10.24
N GLY A 182 -10.29 7.37 -11.38
CA GLY A 182 -10.56 5.94 -11.57
C GLY A 182 -9.33 5.05 -11.43
N ILE A 183 -8.19 5.46 -12.02
CA ILE A 183 -6.92 4.73 -11.91
C ILE A 183 -6.40 4.72 -10.47
N ALA A 184 -6.46 5.86 -9.77
CA ALA A 184 -6.08 5.96 -8.37
C ALA A 184 -7.04 5.16 -7.47
N GLY A 185 -8.35 5.25 -7.71
CA GLY A 185 -9.36 4.42 -7.04
C GLY A 185 -9.14 2.93 -7.26
N GLY A 186 -8.72 2.53 -8.47
CA GLY A 186 -8.36 1.14 -8.77
C GLY A 186 -7.22 0.61 -7.90
N TRP A 187 -6.19 1.41 -7.62
CA TRP A 187 -5.15 1.05 -6.66
C TRP A 187 -5.73 0.83 -5.26
N VAL A 188 -6.53 1.78 -4.78
CA VAL A 188 -7.16 1.71 -3.45
C VAL A 188 -8.09 0.49 -3.34
N CYS A 189 -8.84 0.18 -4.39
CA CYS A 189 -9.68 -1.04 -4.44
C CYS A 189 -8.83 -2.31 -4.30
N LEU A 190 -7.68 -2.39 -4.96
CA LEU A 190 -6.78 -3.54 -4.85
C LEU A 190 -6.15 -3.63 -3.44
N GLU A 191 -5.78 -2.52 -2.83
CA GLU A 191 -5.34 -2.48 -1.43
C GLU A 191 -6.46 -2.91 -0.47
N TRP A 192 -7.69 -2.43 -0.70
CA TRP A 192 -8.85 -2.80 0.11
C TRP A 192 -9.16 -4.30 -0.02
N LEU A 193 -9.16 -4.83 -1.22
CA LEU A 193 -9.33 -6.27 -1.46
C LEU A 193 -8.25 -7.08 -0.71
N ARG A 194 -6.99 -6.67 -0.80
CA ARG A 194 -5.88 -7.31 -0.10
C ARG A 194 -6.06 -7.28 1.42
N ALA A 195 -6.58 -6.19 1.96
CA ALA A 195 -6.82 -6.04 3.39
C ALA A 195 -8.00 -6.88 3.92
N HIS A 196 -8.88 -7.40 3.04
CA HIS A 196 -10.10 -8.11 3.46
C HIS A 196 -10.20 -9.54 2.93
N LEU A 197 -9.60 -9.88 1.79
CA LEU A 197 -9.64 -11.23 1.23
C LEU A 197 -8.77 -12.21 2.03
N PHE A 198 -9.18 -13.47 2.13
CA PHE A 198 -8.42 -14.57 2.75
C PHE A 198 -7.96 -14.30 4.19
N SER A 199 -8.75 -13.64 5.00
CA SER A 199 -8.46 -13.16 6.36
C SER A 199 -7.77 -11.79 6.41
N GLY A 200 -7.39 -11.25 5.27
CA GLY A 200 -6.79 -9.94 5.11
C GLY A 200 -5.28 -9.89 5.34
N PHE A 201 -4.61 -9.10 4.51
CA PHE A 201 -3.20 -8.75 4.66
C PHE A 201 -3.02 -7.24 4.50
N PRO A 202 -3.32 -6.45 5.56
CA PRO A 202 -3.31 -4.98 5.48
C PRO A 202 -1.91 -4.36 5.65
N TRP A 203 -0.85 -5.14 5.68
CA TRP A 203 0.50 -4.62 5.84
C TRP A 203 0.99 -3.90 4.58
N LEU A 204 1.82 -2.88 4.76
CA LEU A 204 2.44 -2.12 3.68
C LEU A 204 1.41 -1.55 2.69
N LEU A 205 0.29 -1.01 3.20
CA LEU A 205 -0.57 -0.13 2.41
C LEU A 205 0.23 1.14 2.09
N LEU A 206 0.01 1.73 0.92
CA LEU A 206 0.80 2.89 0.50
C LEU A 206 0.73 4.05 1.51
N ALA A 207 -0.41 4.22 2.17
CA ALA A 207 -0.58 5.17 3.27
C ALA A 207 0.39 4.93 4.44
N HIS A 208 0.78 3.67 4.70
CA HIS A 208 1.68 3.35 5.82
C HIS A 208 3.08 3.92 5.62
N SER A 209 3.51 4.18 4.38
CA SER A 209 4.78 4.88 4.12
C SER A 209 4.82 6.28 4.72
N GLN A 210 3.65 6.86 5.05
CA GLN A 210 3.51 8.24 5.55
C GLN A 210 3.42 8.33 7.09
N TRP A 211 3.60 7.24 7.83
CA TRP A 211 3.37 7.18 9.27
C TRP A 211 4.18 8.21 10.09
N LEU A 212 5.39 8.55 9.65
CA LEU A 212 6.23 9.59 10.26
C LEU A 212 5.93 11.01 9.75
N ARG A 213 4.93 11.18 8.91
CA ARG A 213 4.53 12.47 8.33
C ARG A 213 3.14 12.87 8.84
N PRO A 214 3.03 13.43 10.07
CA PRO A 214 1.75 13.72 10.69
C PRO A 214 0.84 14.60 9.84
N ALA A 215 1.38 15.54 9.08
CA ALA A 215 0.60 16.36 8.16
C ALA A 215 -0.02 15.52 7.01
N ALA A 216 0.72 14.58 6.44
CA ALA A 216 0.20 13.74 5.35
C ALA A 216 -0.92 12.81 5.80
N VAL A 217 -0.84 12.29 7.03
CA VAL A 217 -1.85 11.36 7.54
C VAL A 217 -3.11 12.02 8.10
N GLN A 218 -3.17 13.36 8.25
CA GLN A 218 -4.37 14.04 8.77
C GLN A 218 -5.61 13.81 7.89
N THR A 219 -5.44 13.65 6.59
CA THR A 219 -6.57 13.35 5.69
C THR A 219 -7.23 12.00 5.99
N ALA A 220 -6.57 11.13 6.76
CA ALA A 220 -7.15 9.87 7.23
C ALA A 220 -8.40 10.06 8.11
N GLU A 221 -8.60 11.24 8.70
CA GLU A 221 -9.81 11.59 9.46
C GLU A 221 -11.08 11.43 8.63
N PHE A 222 -11.01 11.69 7.31
CA PHE A 222 -12.17 11.66 6.41
C PHE A 222 -12.43 10.28 5.77
N GLY A 223 -11.40 9.48 5.57
CA GLY A 223 -11.56 8.21 4.85
C GLY A 223 -10.53 7.15 5.20
N GLY A 224 -9.91 7.26 6.37
CA GLY A 224 -8.90 6.30 6.84
C GLY A 224 -7.67 6.26 5.94
N VAL A 225 -6.97 5.13 5.98
CA VAL A 225 -5.77 4.88 5.16
C VAL A 225 -6.04 4.99 3.65
N TRP A 226 -7.30 4.79 3.24
CA TRP A 226 -7.70 4.73 1.84
C TRP A 226 -7.56 6.08 1.13
N ILE A 227 -7.95 7.17 1.78
CA ILE A 227 -7.83 8.51 1.20
C ILE A 227 -6.36 8.96 1.13
N VAL A 228 -5.54 8.53 2.09
CA VAL A 228 -4.09 8.80 2.06
C VAL A 228 -3.44 8.07 0.89
N SER A 229 -3.71 6.75 0.73
CA SER A 229 -3.23 5.98 -0.43
C SER A 229 -3.70 6.57 -1.74
N PHE A 230 -4.97 6.99 -1.82
CA PHE A 230 -5.53 7.65 -3.00
C PHE A 230 -4.75 8.93 -3.34
N GLY A 231 -4.53 9.80 -2.36
CA GLY A 231 -3.80 11.06 -2.55
C GLY A 231 -2.39 10.85 -3.08
N VAL A 232 -1.67 9.86 -2.52
CA VAL A 232 -0.30 9.51 -2.94
C VAL A 232 -0.27 9.01 -4.40
N ILE A 233 -1.16 8.07 -4.77
CA ILE A 233 -1.23 7.55 -6.16
C ILE A 233 -1.70 8.64 -7.12
N PHE A 234 -2.71 9.42 -6.73
CA PHE A 234 -3.22 10.51 -7.56
C PHE A 234 -2.13 11.56 -7.84
N PHE A 235 -1.28 11.87 -6.85
CA PHE A 235 -0.13 12.75 -7.04
C PHE A 235 0.85 12.17 -8.07
N ASN A 236 1.20 10.88 -7.99
CA ASN A 236 2.05 10.22 -8.98
C ASN A 236 1.50 10.34 -10.41
N LEU A 237 0.19 10.09 -10.58
CA LEU A 237 -0.48 10.18 -11.87
C LEU A 237 -0.49 11.62 -12.42
N ALA A 238 -0.82 12.59 -11.58
CA ALA A 238 -0.86 14.00 -11.93
C ALA A 238 0.52 14.57 -12.29
N ALA A 239 1.54 14.23 -11.50
CA ALA A 239 2.91 14.63 -11.76
C ALA A 239 3.46 14.01 -13.05
N ALA A 240 3.19 12.73 -13.29
CA ALA A 240 3.58 12.06 -14.52
C ALA A 240 2.87 12.69 -15.75
N GLU A 241 1.58 13.03 -15.64
CA GLU A 241 0.84 13.74 -16.69
C GLU A 241 1.45 15.12 -16.99
N TYR A 242 1.76 15.88 -15.95
CA TYR A 242 2.38 17.18 -16.07
C TYR A 242 3.74 17.10 -16.79
N ILE A 243 4.60 16.19 -16.37
CA ILE A 243 5.92 15.94 -16.99
C ILE A 243 5.75 15.52 -18.46
N TRP A 244 4.80 14.61 -18.73
CA TRP A 244 4.54 14.12 -20.09
C TRP A 244 4.07 15.22 -21.03
N ARG A 245 3.21 16.13 -20.55
CA ARG A 245 2.74 17.29 -21.33
C ARG A 245 3.85 18.27 -21.66
N ILE A 246 4.73 18.55 -20.70
CA ILE A 246 5.92 19.40 -20.96
C ILE A 246 6.78 18.76 -22.04
N TYR A 247 7.09 17.47 -21.89
CA TYR A 247 7.90 16.72 -22.86
C TYR A 247 7.26 16.71 -24.26
N ALA A 248 5.98 16.37 -24.33
CA ALA A 248 5.25 16.32 -25.60
C ALA A 248 5.25 17.69 -26.30
N ARG A 249 5.02 18.78 -25.55
CA ARG A 249 5.06 20.14 -26.07
C ARG A 249 6.43 20.51 -26.65
N GLN A 250 7.51 20.16 -25.96
CA GLN A 250 8.86 20.43 -26.46
C GLN A 250 9.14 19.63 -27.74
N ARG A 251 8.76 18.35 -27.76
CA ARG A 251 8.97 17.48 -28.93
C ARG A 251 8.19 17.97 -30.17
N PHE A 252 6.93 18.40 -29.99
CA PHE A 252 6.14 18.95 -31.12
C PHE A 252 6.74 20.23 -31.64
N LYS A 253 7.25 21.15 -30.80
CA LYS A 253 7.97 22.35 -31.25
C LYS A 253 9.21 22.07 -32.06
N ILE A 254 9.94 20.97 -31.73
CA ILE A 254 11.17 20.59 -32.44
C ILE A 254 10.86 19.92 -33.79
N LEU A 255 9.78 19.12 -33.85
CA LEU A 255 9.41 18.37 -35.04
C LEU A 255 8.68 19.21 -36.10
N ASP A 256 8.01 20.27 -35.68
CA ASP A 256 7.17 21.06 -36.55
C ASP A 256 7.35 22.56 -36.25
N LYS A 257 8.35 23.15 -36.90
CA LYS A 257 8.70 24.58 -36.78
C LYS A 257 7.56 25.51 -37.14
N PHE A 258 6.54 25.03 -37.85
CA PHE A 258 5.47 25.83 -38.46
C PHE A 258 4.09 25.55 -37.90
N SER A 259 3.91 24.54 -37.05
CA SER A 259 2.62 24.26 -36.43
C SER A 259 2.49 24.89 -35.06
N THR A 260 1.34 25.49 -34.81
CA THR A 260 0.96 25.94 -33.47
C THR A 260 0.91 24.73 -32.54
N PRO A 261 1.57 24.79 -31.36
CA PRO A 261 1.50 23.67 -30.42
C PRO A 261 0.04 23.39 -30.05
N PRO A 262 -0.35 22.12 -29.93
CA PRO A 262 -1.73 21.76 -29.59
C PRO A 262 -2.20 22.51 -28.34
N PRO A 263 -3.48 22.94 -28.27
CA PRO A 263 -4.02 23.78 -27.18
C PRO A 263 -3.97 23.14 -25.79
N PHE A 264 -3.72 21.82 -25.70
CA PHE A 264 -3.63 21.08 -24.44
C PHE A 264 -2.36 21.33 -23.62
N GLY A 265 -1.44 22.20 -24.10
CA GLY A 265 -0.08 22.29 -23.53
C GLY A 265 0.06 23.02 -22.19
N ARG A 266 -0.94 23.74 -21.72
CA ARG A 266 -0.79 24.59 -20.53
C ARG A 266 -1.65 24.19 -19.33
N PHE A 267 -2.78 23.54 -19.54
CA PHE A 267 -3.74 23.29 -18.48
C PHE A 267 -3.71 21.83 -18.02
N CYS A 268 -3.22 21.61 -16.80
CA CYS A 268 -3.18 20.31 -16.14
C CYS A 268 -3.83 20.44 -14.74
N PRO A 269 -5.17 20.46 -14.66
CA PRO A 269 -5.89 20.64 -13.40
C PRO A 269 -5.58 19.55 -12.38
N GLU A 270 -5.16 18.40 -12.86
CA GLU A 270 -4.82 17.25 -12.04
C GLU A 270 -3.68 17.55 -11.04
N ILE A 271 -2.65 18.29 -11.47
CA ILE A 271 -1.53 18.64 -10.60
C ILE A 271 -1.94 19.63 -9.50
N TYR A 272 -2.82 20.57 -9.83
CA TYR A 272 -3.33 21.52 -8.83
C TYR A 272 -4.20 20.82 -7.80
N LEU A 273 -5.05 19.88 -8.23
CA LEU A 273 -5.83 19.06 -7.30
C LEU A 273 -4.93 18.16 -6.44
N ALA A 274 -3.90 17.55 -7.03
CA ALA A 274 -2.95 16.72 -6.28
C ALA A 274 -2.23 17.53 -5.20
N ILE A 275 -1.77 18.74 -5.54
CA ILE A 275 -1.14 19.66 -4.57
C ILE A 275 -2.17 20.06 -3.50
N ALA A 276 -3.40 20.39 -3.88
CA ALA A 276 -4.45 20.75 -2.93
C ALA A 276 -4.76 19.63 -1.93
N LEU A 277 -4.78 18.36 -2.39
CA LEU A 277 -4.97 17.20 -1.51
C LEU A 277 -3.81 17.04 -0.50
N VAL A 278 -2.57 17.21 -0.94
CA VAL A 278 -1.41 17.18 -0.04
C VAL A 278 -1.44 18.35 0.94
N MET A 279 -1.74 19.56 0.46
CA MET A 279 -1.82 20.77 1.28
C MET A 279 -2.98 20.72 2.27
N SER A 280 -4.09 20.05 1.94
CA SER A 280 -5.23 19.91 2.87
C SER A 280 -4.80 19.21 4.17
N GLY A 281 -3.98 18.17 4.09
CA GLY A 281 -3.42 17.51 5.26
C GLY A 281 -2.58 18.46 6.13
N LEU A 282 -1.77 19.31 5.51
CA LEU A 282 -0.99 20.32 6.19
C LEU A 282 -1.87 21.37 6.90
N PHE A 283 -2.93 21.85 6.23
CA PHE A 283 -3.86 22.82 6.83
C PHE A 283 -4.62 22.22 8.03
N ILE A 284 -5.08 20.97 7.91
CA ILE A 284 -5.75 20.27 9.01
C ILE A 284 -4.77 20.10 10.17
N TYR A 285 -3.54 19.69 9.91
CA TYR A 285 -2.49 19.56 10.92
C TYR A 285 -2.24 20.88 11.64
N ALA A 286 -2.04 21.97 10.90
CA ALA A 286 -1.79 23.29 11.45
C ALA A 286 -2.99 23.81 12.26
N GLY A 287 -4.21 23.58 11.79
CA GLY A 287 -5.45 23.96 12.50
C GLY A 287 -5.64 23.22 13.83
N ASN A 288 -5.15 22.00 13.94
CA ASN A 288 -5.26 21.21 15.17
C ASN A 288 -4.14 21.49 16.21
N LEU A 289 -3.06 22.18 15.83
CA LEU A 289 -1.95 22.51 16.75
C LEU A 289 -2.40 23.33 17.98
N PRO A 290 -3.23 24.39 17.86
CA PRO A 290 -3.67 25.17 19.01
C PRO A 290 -4.52 24.38 19.99
N VAL A 291 -5.37 23.46 19.49
CA VAL A 291 -6.20 22.57 20.33
C VAL A 291 -5.31 21.67 21.16
N ARG A 292 -4.29 21.06 20.55
CA ARG A 292 -3.34 20.18 21.26
C ARG A 292 -2.54 20.93 22.35
N ALA A 293 -2.19 22.18 22.11
CA ALA A 293 -1.45 22.98 23.08
C ALA A 293 -2.28 23.34 24.34
N ASN A 294 -3.60 23.32 24.22
CA ASN A 294 -4.53 23.66 25.31
C ASN A 294 -5.12 22.42 26.01
N GLU A 295 -4.84 21.20 25.52
CA GLU A 295 -5.29 19.98 26.19
C GLU A 295 -4.47 19.77 27.47
N ILE A 296 -5.17 19.83 28.60
CA ILE A 296 -4.62 19.43 29.90
C ILE A 296 -4.55 17.90 29.91
N ALA A 297 -3.38 17.34 30.10
CA ALA A 297 -3.23 15.89 30.20
C ALA A 297 -4.10 15.35 31.35
N ALA A 298 -5.08 14.52 31.01
CA ALA A 298 -5.99 13.94 31.99
C ALA A 298 -5.27 12.90 32.89
N PHE A 299 -4.32 12.17 32.35
CA PHE A 299 -3.49 11.16 33.08
C PHE A 299 -2.21 10.84 32.33
N ARG A 300 -1.24 10.24 33.03
CA ARG A 300 0.03 9.73 32.46
C ARG A 300 -0.03 8.23 32.30
N ALA A 301 0.01 7.75 31.08
CA ALA A 301 0.13 6.33 30.77
C ALA A 301 1.62 5.94 30.62
N GLY A 302 2.09 5.03 31.43
CA GLY A 302 3.42 4.44 31.34
C GLY A 302 3.39 3.17 30.48
N MET A 303 4.05 3.19 29.32
CA MET A 303 4.15 2.01 28.45
C MET A 303 5.37 1.18 28.77
N VAL A 304 5.17 -0.11 29.04
CA VAL A 304 6.23 -1.09 29.32
C VAL A 304 6.63 -1.76 28.01
N GLN A 305 7.86 -1.55 27.56
CA GLN A 305 8.42 -2.23 26.41
C GLN A 305 9.47 -3.24 26.84
N THR A 306 9.17 -4.53 26.67
CA THR A 306 10.02 -5.62 27.16
C THR A 306 11.07 -6.05 26.15
N ASP A 307 10.86 -5.83 24.88
CA ASP A 307 11.76 -6.19 23.75
C ASP A 307 12.20 -7.66 23.76
N PHE A 308 11.33 -8.56 24.20
CA PHE A 308 11.61 -9.99 24.13
C PHE A 308 11.50 -10.50 22.71
N ALA A 309 12.53 -11.21 22.23
CA ALA A 309 12.43 -11.95 20.98
C ALA A 309 11.27 -12.96 21.03
N GLY A 310 10.46 -13.03 19.98
CA GLY A 310 9.23 -13.82 19.97
C GLY A 310 9.42 -15.28 20.41
N ILE A 311 10.52 -15.93 20.00
CA ILE A 311 10.86 -17.30 20.40
C ILE A 311 11.12 -17.41 21.90
N LEU A 312 11.75 -16.43 22.52
CA LEU A 312 12.10 -16.45 23.95
C LEU A 312 10.88 -16.26 24.86
N LYS A 313 9.77 -15.72 24.35
CA LYS A 313 8.52 -15.64 25.11
C LYS A 313 7.88 -16.99 25.38
N TRP A 314 8.18 -18.01 24.53
CA TRP A 314 7.60 -19.35 24.62
C TRP A 314 8.51 -20.33 25.38
N ASP A 315 9.67 -19.86 25.81
CA ASP A 315 10.61 -20.68 26.58
C ASP A 315 10.28 -20.60 28.08
N ASP A 316 9.77 -21.70 28.63
CA ASP A 316 9.39 -21.79 30.04
C ASP A 316 10.59 -21.60 30.99
N SER A 317 11.81 -21.91 30.53
CA SER A 317 13.03 -21.72 31.34
C SER A 317 13.35 -20.25 31.60
N LEU A 318 12.86 -19.35 30.72
CA LEU A 318 13.02 -17.89 30.81
C LEU A 318 11.83 -17.19 31.46
N ALA A 319 10.77 -17.93 31.82
CA ALA A 319 9.53 -17.35 32.32
C ALA A 319 9.75 -16.43 33.53
N GLU A 320 10.51 -16.90 34.53
CA GLU A 320 10.80 -16.11 35.74
C GLU A 320 11.64 -14.88 35.45
N GLN A 321 12.62 -14.99 34.54
CA GLN A 321 13.42 -13.84 34.09
C GLN A 321 12.56 -12.81 33.36
N ASN A 322 11.69 -13.25 32.48
CA ASN A 322 10.75 -12.37 31.76
C ASN A 322 9.82 -11.64 32.74
N MET A 323 9.30 -12.33 33.73
CA MET A 323 8.45 -11.75 34.78
C MET A 323 9.20 -10.72 35.63
N LYS A 324 10.48 -11.01 35.96
CA LYS A 324 11.35 -10.07 36.67
C LYS A 324 11.59 -8.79 35.86
N VAL A 325 11.85 -8.90 34.57
CA VAL A 325 12.04 -7.73 33.67
C VAL A 325 10.77 -6.87 33.63
N ILE A 326 9.60 -7.48 33.41
CA ILE A 326 8.31 -6.75 33.38
C ILE A 326 8.07 -6.04 34.70
N SER A 327 8.27 -6.72 35.85
CA SER A 327 8.05 -6.11 37.16
C SER A 327 9.01 -4.94 37.41
N THR A 328 10.28 -5.08 37.00
CA THR A 328 11.28 -4.02 37.15
C THR A 328 10.92 -2.78 36.31
N LEU A 329 10.54 -2.99 35.04
CA LEU A 329 10.12 -1.89 34.16
C LEU A 329 8.84 -1.22 34.68
N THR A 330 7.89 -2.03 35.20
CA THR A 330 6.64 -1.48 35.76
C THR A 330 6.91 -0.66 37.02
N ARG A 331 7.83 -1.07 37.90
CA ARG A 331 8.26 -0.30 39.08
C ARG A 331 8.89 1.05 38.67
N GLY A 332 9.71 1.06 37.63
CA GLY A 332 10.29 2.31 37.11
C GLY A 332 9.27 3.36 36.66
N LEU A 333 8.01 2.97 36.44
CA LEU A 333 6.95 3.90 36.12
C LEU A 333 6.47 4.75 37.32
N GLU A 334 6.77 4.31 38.56
CA GLU A 334 6.51 5.14 39.76
C GLU A 334 7.35 6.41 39.74
N ASP A 335 8.62 6.30 39.38
CA ASP A 335 9.54 7.46 39.26
C ASP A 335 9.05 8.45 38.19
N ALA A 336 8.44 7.90 37.13
CA ALA A 336 7.80 8.70 36.05
C ALA A 336 6.42 9.27 36.44
N ARG A 337 5.91 8.95 37.63
CA ARG A 337 4.59 9.33 38.12
C ARG A 337 3.49 8.93 37.14
N ALA A 338 3.55 7.71 36.62
CA ALA A 338 2.51 7.19 35.75
C ALA A 338 1.25 6.84 36.56
N ASP A 339 0.09 7.20 36.01
CA ASP A 339 -1.20 6.89 36.62
C ASP A 339 -1.72 5.51 36.24
N VAL A 340 -1.20 4.92 35.15
CA VAL A 340 -1.53 3.58 34.66
C VAL A 340 -0.35 2.97 33.94
N ALA A 341 -0.11 1.67 34.16
CA ALA A 341 0.84 0.90 33.39
C ALA A 341 0.15 0.19 32.23
N LEU A 342 0.71 0.32 31.03
CA LEU A 342 0.27 -0.37 29.83
C LEU A 342 1.30 -1.43 29.42
N TRP A 343 0.90 -2.70 29.42
CA TRP A 343 1.73 -3.79 28.98
C TRP A 343 1.39 -4.21 27.54
N PRO A 344 2.37 -4.64 26.75
CA PRO A 344 2.15 -5.08 25.38
C PRO A 344 1.32 -6.37 25.30
N GLU A 345 0.94 -6.74 24.07
CA GLU A 345 0.29 -8.01 23.79
C GLU A 345 1.17 -9.20 24.20
N ALA A 346 0.57 -10.18 24.88
CA ALA A 346 1.27 -11.36 25.40
C ALA A 346 2.54 -10.98 26.16
N ALA A 347 2.43 -10.01 27.08
CA ALA A 347 3.56 -9.47 27.81
C ALA A 347 4.24 -10.50 28.71
N THR A 348 3.46 -11.45 29.25
CA THR A 348 3.95 -12.51 30.14
C THR A 348 4.03 -13.85 29.39
N PRO A 349 4.66 -14.90 29.97
CA PRO A 349 4.71 -16.19 29.30
C PRO A 349 3.34 -16.69 28.90
N PRO A 350 3.12 -17.11 27.65
CA PRO A 350 1.79 -17.46 27.14
C PRO A 350 1.15 -18.69 27.86
N ARG A 351 1.95 -19.53 28.45
CA ARG A 351 1.48 -20.67 29.25
C ARG A 351 1.00 -20.30 30.65
N TRP A 352 1.19 -19.03 31.04
CA TRP A 352 0.74 -18.49 32.31
C TRP A 352 -0.39 -17.46 32.08
N PRO A 353 -1.58 -17.94 31.69
CA PRO A 353 -2.72 -17.06 31.42
C PRO A 353 -3.19 -16.40 32.73
N VAL A 354 -3.59 -15.12 32.65
CA VAL A 354 -4.11 -14.40 33.83
C VAL A 354 -5.46 -14.95 34.28
N ILE A 355 -6.26 -15.48 33.35
CA ILE A 355 -7.45 -16.28 33.64
C ILE A 355 -7.10 -17.74 33.38
N GLY A 356 -7.29 -18.61 34.38
CA GLY A 356 -6.97 -20.04 34.33
C GLY A 356 -5.65 -20.41 35.03
N CYS A 357 -4.84 -19.42 35.49
CA CYS A 357 -3.64 -19.65 36.28
C CYS A 357 -3.63 -18.75 37.52
N GLU A 358 -4.04 -19.31 38.63
CA GLU A 358 -4.17 -18.57 39.90
C GLU A 358 -2.85 -17.95 40.41
N PRO A 359 -1.67 -18.58 40.28
CA PRO A 359 -0.40 -17.95 40.63
C PRO A 359 -0.13 -16.66 39.82
N MET A 360 -0.42 -16.67 38.50
CA MET A 360 -0.25 -15.51 37.64
C MET A 360 -1.19 -14.36 38.02
N LYS A 361 -2.46 -14.68 38.27
CA LYS A 361 -3.46 -13.71 38.73
C LYS A 361 -2.99 -13.03 40.02
N LYS A 362 -2.62 -13.83 41.06
CA LYS A 362 -2.16 -13.27 42.32
C LYS A 362 -0.89 -12.43 42.16
N TRP A 363 0.02 -12.83 41.29
CA TRP A 363 1.26 -12.11 41.08
C TRP A 363 0.98 -10.70 40.50
N VAL A 364 0.14 -10.56 39.44
CA VAL A 364 -0.16 -9.26 38.85
C VAL A 364 -1.02 -8.40 39.80
N GLU A 365 -1.96 -8.99 40.54
CA GLU A 365 -2.75 -8.30 41.57
C GLU A 365 -1.87 -7.71 42.65
N ASN A 366 -0.91 -8.51 43.18
CA ASN A 366 0.05 -8.03 44.16
C ASN A 366 0.96 -6.94 43.63
N LEU A 367 1.41 -7.04 42.37
CA LEU A 367 2.22 -5.99 41.74
C LEU A 367 1.44 -4.68 41.62
N SER A 368 0.20 -4.70 41.11
CA SER A 368 -0.69 -3.55 41.03
C SER A 368 -0.96 -2.93 42.41
N LYS A 369 -1.23 -3.76 43.41
CA LYS A 369 -1.49 -3.31 44.80
C LYS A 369 -0.25 -2.66 45.43
N THR A 370 0.94 -3.29 45.26
CA THR A 370 2.19 -2.79 45.81
C THR A 370 2.57 -1.44 45.28
N LEU A 371 2.37 -1.22 43.95
CA LEU A 371 2.66 0.03 43.27
C LEU A 371 1.51 1.05 43.37
N ASN A 372 0.39 0.67 43.98
CA ASN A 372 -0.85 1.44 43.96
C ASN A 372 -1.18 1.99 42.57
N MET A 373 -0.89 1.23 41.51
CA MET A 373 -1.00 1.62 40.11
C MET A 373 -1.80 0.57 39.34
N PRO A 374 -2.86 0.96 38.63
CA PRO A 374 -3.60 0.10 37.74
C PRO A 374 -2.73 -0.41 36.59
N ILE A 375 -3.00 -1.62 36.13
CA ILE A 375 -2.30 -2.26 35.01
C ILE A 375 -3.31 -2.67 33.95
N LEU A 376 -3.15 -2.17 32.74
CA LEU A 376 -3.82 -2.70 31.55
C LEU A 376 -2.82 -3.59 30.80
N MET A 377 -3.08 -4.90 30.80
CA MET A 377 -2.12 -5.88 30.30
C MET A 377 -2.68 -6.68 29.12
N GLY A 378 -1.85 -6.90 28.10
CA GLY A 378 -2.09 -7.93 27.10
C GLY A 378 -1.66 -9.29 27.65
N ASN A 379 -2.57 -10.27 27.72
CA ASN A 379 -2.33 -11.62 28.22
C ASN A 379 -3.32 -12.62 27.61
N MET A 380 -3.26 -13.86 28.09
CA MET A 380 -4.13 -14.96 27.71
C MET A 380 -5.18 -15.23 28.79
N ALA A 381 -6.37 -15.63 28.34
CA ALA A 381 -7.34 -16.33 29.15
C ALA A 381 -7.40 -17.80 28.71
N TYR A 382 -7.38 -18.73 29.66
CA TYR A 382 -7.62 -20.15 29.40
C TYR A 382 -8.85 -20.63 30.17
N PHE A 383 -9.82 -21.15 29.42
CA PHE A 383 -11.07 -21.67 29.99
C PHE A 383 -11.00 -23.18 30.06
N HIS A 384 -10.88 -23.69 31.27
CA HIS A 384 -10.71 -25.16 31.53
C HIS A 384 -11.92 -25.97 31.03
N ASP A 385 -13.12 -25.43 31.17
CA ASP A 385 -14.36 -26.12 30.79
C ASP A 385 -14.47 -26.39 29.30
N SER A 386 -14.12 -25.37 28.46
CA SER A 386 -14.14 -25.48 27.01
C SER A 386 -12.81 -25.89 26.39
N LYS A 387 -11.74 -25.94 27.20
CA LYS A 387 -10.35 -26.14 26.75
C LYS A 387 -9.90 -25.16 25.67
N THR A 388 -10.42 -23.91 25.73
CA THR A 388 -10.12 -22.88 24.76
C THR A 388 -9.25 -21.78 25.36
N ALA A 389 -8.45 -21.14 24.52
CA ALA A 389 -7.62 -20.00 24.90
C ALA A 389 -8.05 -18.76 24.10
N GLN A 390 -8.08 -17.61 24.75
CA GLN A 390 -8.31 -16.32 24.11
C GLN A 390 -7.16 -15.37 24.43
N ASN A 391 -6.67 -14.67 23.41
CA ASN A 391 -5.77 -13.54 23.59
C ASN A 391 -6.60 -12.29 23.90
N GLY A 392 -6.18 -11.47 24.87
CA GLY A 392 -7.00 -10.34 25.28
C GLY A 392 -6.26 -9.25 26.03
N ALA A 393 -7.01 -8.19 26.34
CA ALA A 393 -6.57 -7.11 27.20
C ALA A 393 -7.35 -7.15 28.52
N PHE A 394 -6.62 -7.12 29.64
CA PHE A 394 -7.10 -7.32 30.98
C PHE A 394 -6.77 -6.10 31.84
N PHE A 395 -7.71 -5.69 32.68
CA PHE A 395 -7.53 -4.59 33.59
C PHE A 395 -7.38 -5.10 35.03
N VAL A 396 -6.33 -4.65 35.72
CA VAL A 396 -6.04 -5.00 37.10
C VAL A 396 -6.01 -3.73 37.92
N SER A 397 -6.90 -3.63 38.89
CA SER A 397 -7.01 -2.49 39.80
C SER A 397 -6.25 -2.78 41.10
N PRO A 398 -5.53 -1.80 41.68
CA PRO A 398 -4.92 -1.96 42.99
C PRO A 398 -5.91 -2.18 44.12
N LYS A 399 -7.16 -1.75 43.93
CA LYS A 399 -8.24 -1.88 44.95
C LYS A 399 -9.06 -3.15 44.82
N THR A 400 -9.40 -3.55 43.58
CA THR A 400 -10.37 -4.63 43.33
C THR A 400 -9.73 -5.85 42.67
N GLY A 401 -8.45 -5.79 42.31
CA GLY A 401 -7.74 -6.88 41.58
C GLY A 401 -8.12 -6.95 40.12
N LEU A 402 -8.05 -8.15 39.55
CA LEU A 402 -8.38 -8.45 38.17
C LEU A 402 -9.87 -8.23 37.91
N SER A 403 -10.19 -7.46 36.89
CA SER A 403 -11.57 -7.23 36.44
C SER A 403 -12.16 -8.52 35.84
N ASP A 404 -13.43 -8.80 36.14
CA ASP A 404 -14.18 -9.91 35.54
C ASP A 404 -14.43 -9.69 34.04
N ASN A 405 -14.41 -8.42 33.59
CA ASN A 405 -14.56 -8.06 32.20
C ASN A 405 -13.20 -7.84 31.55
N PHE A 406 -13.00 -8.48 30.41
CA PHE A 406 -11.82 -8.27 29.57
C PHE A 406 -12.18 -8.16 28.10
N TYR A 407 -11.30 -7.58 27.30
CA TYR A 407 -11.45 -7.55 25.84
C TYR A 407 -10.78 -8.79 25.24
N GLY A 408 -11.54 -9.68 24.61
CA GLY A 408 -11.02 -10.77 23.81
C GLY A 408 -10.72 -10.34 22.38
N LYS A 409 -9.54 -10.69 21.86
CA LYS A 409 -9.11 -10.37 20.49
C LYS A 409 -10.08 -10.94 19.47
N ARG A 410 -10.64 -10.08 18.62
CA ARG A 410 -11.67 -10.44 17.64
C ARG A 410 -11.11 -10.87 16.28
N LYS A 411 -10.01 -10.25 15.85
CA LYS A 411 -9.31 -10.60 14.60
C LYS A 411 -8.03 -11.32 14.94
N LEU A 412 -8.04 -12.62 14.79
CA LEU A 412 -6.90 -13.49 15.05
C LEU A 412 -5.94 -13.48 13.86
N VAL A 413 -4.65 -13.67 14.15
CA VAL A 413 -3.59 -13.76 13.13
C VAL A 413 -3.63 -15.13 12.49
N PRO A 414 -3.85 -15.23 11.17
CA PRO A 414 -3.81 -16.50 10.45
C PRO A 414 -2.44 -17.16 10.59
N PHE A 415 -2.43 -18.48 10.78
CA PHE A 415 -1.23 -19.32 10.98
C PHE A 415 -0.39 -19.04 12.24
N GLY A 416 -0.73 -18.01 13.00
CA GLY A 416 -0.14 -17.75 14.32
C GLY A 416 -1.09 -18.15 15.46
N GLU A 417 -2.32 -17.66 15.42
CA GLU A 417 -3.32 -17.85 16.47
C GLU A 417 -4.41 -18.85 16.06
N TYR A 418 -4.63 -19.06 14.79
CA TYR A 418 -5.55 -20.08 14.26
C TYR A 418 -5.15 -20.53 12.85
N THR A 419 -5.56 -21.74 12.46
CA THR A 419 -5.42 -22.23 11.10
C THR A 419 -6.70 -21.94 10.31
N PRO A 420 -6.64 -21.16 9.20
CA PRO A 420 -7.81 -20.94 8.35
C PRO A 420 -8.36 -22.24 7.80
N LYS A 421 -9.70 -22.41 7.74
CA LYS A 421 -10.34 -23.64 7.27
C LYS A 421 -9.90 -24.07 5.88
N TRP A 422 -9.67 -23.11 4.96
CA TRP A 422 -9.20 -23.36 3.60
C TRP A 422 -7.74 -23.85 3.53
N ALA A 423 -6.98 -23.66 4.61
CA ALA A 423 -5.58 -24.03 4.74
C ALA A 423 -5.35 -25.10 5.81
N SER A 424 -6.38 -25.87 6.20
CA SER A 424 -6.30 -26.89 7.25
C SER A 424 -5.21 -27.96 7.01
N PHE A 425 -4.86 -28.21 5.73
CA PHE A 425 -3.77 -29.10 5.35
C PHE A 425 -2.38 -28.56 5.79
N ILE A 426 -2.21 -27.23 5.91
CA ILE A 426 -0.97 -26.61 6.38
C ILE A 426 -0.84 -26.71 7.91
N GLY A 427 -1.95 -26.73 8.64
CA GLY A 427 -1.99 -26.84 10.10
C GLY A 427 -1.32 -28.11 10.64
N LYS A 428 -1.15 -29.15 9.81
CA LYS A 428 -0.39 -30.35 10.14
C LYS A 428 1.14 -30.11 10.13
N VAL A 429 1.60 -29.08 9.43
CA VAL A 429 3.04 -28.76 9.26
C VAL A 429 3.43 -27.54 10.10
N VAL A 430 2.54 -26.59 10.24
CA VAL A 430 2.74 -25.38 11.05
C VAL A 430 1.76 -25.44 12.22
N PRO A 431 2.23 -25.73 13.45
CA PRO A 431 1.37 -25.71 14.62
C PRO A 431 0.94 -24.27 14.90
N ALA A 432 -0.19 -23.87 14.37
CA ALA A 432 -0.85 -22.62 14.75
C ALA A 432 -1.56 -22.83 16.11
N GLY A 433 -1.58 -21.81 16.95
CA GLY A 433 -2.41 -21.81 18.14
C GLY A 433 -3.88 -22.04 17.76
N ASP A 434 -4.62 -22.76 18.55
CA ASP A 434 -6.06 -22.96 18.39
C ASP A 434 -6.80 -21.99 19.33
N MET A 435 -6.67 -20.68 19.02
CA MET A 435 -7.27 -19.63 19.83
C MET A 435 -8.70 -19.36 19.39
N GLU A 436 -9.55 -19.07 20.37
CA GLU A 436 -10.92 -18.67 20.14
C GLU A 436 -11.04 -17.15 19.99
N ARG A 437 -11.93 -16.71 19.09
CA ARG A 437 -12.20 -15.28 18.90
C ARG A 437 -13.02 -14.73 20.06
N GLY A 438 -12.66 -13.55 20.55
CA GLY A 438 -13.50 -12.79 21.44
C GLY A 438 -14.85 -12.44 20.76
N THR A 439 -15.95 -12.82 21.39
CA THR A 439 -17.31 -12.60 20.85
C THR A 439 -17.95 -11.33 21.39
N ARG A 440 -17.56 -10.89 22.59
CA ARG A 440 -18.15 -9.71 23.25
C ARG A 440 -17.41 -8.43 22.85
N VAL A 441 -18.16 -7.40 22.48
CA VAL A 441 -17.70 -6.03 22.57
C VAL A 441 -17.79 -5.65 24.06
N SER A 442 -16.83 -6.15 24.87
CA SER A 442 -16.68 -5.61 26.19
C SER A 442 -16.06 -4.23 26.02
N SER A 443 -16.83 -3.20 26.25
CA SER A 443 -16.23 -1.99 26.76
C SER A 443 -15.52 -2.42 28.04
N ILE A 444 -14.18 -2.29 28.10
CA ILE A 444 -13.51 -1.99 29.35
C ILE A 444 -14.20 -0.67 29.71
N SER A 445 -15.27 -0.80 30.44
CA SER A 445 -16.38 0.17 30.38
C SER A 445 -15.88 1.53 30.79
N ARG A 446 -16.52 2.57 30.26
CA ARG A 446 -16.51 3.95 30.82
C ARG A 446 -16.46 3.97 32.35
N ILE A 447 -17.01 2.96 33.03
CA ILE A 447 -16.96 2.77 34.46
C ILE A 447 -15.54 2.53 34.99
N SER A 448 -14.72 1.72 34.36
CA SER A 448 -13.32 1.48 34.81
C SER A 448 -12.45 2.73 34.58
N ILE A 449 -12.70 3.48 33.51
CA ILE A 449 -12.03 4.77 33.25
C ILE A 449 -12.58 5.87 34.13
N LEU A 450 -13.91 5.90 34.43
CA LEU A 450 -14.51 6.88 35.33
C LEU A 450 -14.11 6.64 36.79
N TYR A 451 -13.96 5.39 37.24
CA TYR A 451 -13.37 5.09 38.57
C TYR A 451 -11.91 5.51 38.68
N PHE A 452 -11.28 5.77 37.55
CA PHE A 452 -9.91 6.25 37.44
C PHE A 452 -9.81 7.77 37.56
N MET A 453 -10.89 8.47 37.20
CA MET A 453 -10.99 9.94 37.22
C MET A 453 -11.63 10.50 38.52
N LEU A 454 -12.17 9.65 39.39
CA LEU A 454 -12.68 9.96 40.73
C LEU A 454 -11.82 9.34 41.83
#